data_c57936da2050a790aa77eb24db12f566
#
_entry.id   c57936da2050a790aa77eb24db12f566
#
_cell.length_a   1.000
_cell.length_b   1.000
_cell.length_c   1.000
_cell.angle_alpha   90.00
_cell.angle_beta   90.00
_cell.angle_gamma   90.00
#
_symmetry.space_group_name_H-M   'P 1'
#
loop_
_entity.id
_entity.type
_entity.pdbx_description
1 polymer ?
#
loop_
_entity_poly.entity_id
_entity_poly.type
_entity_poly.pdbx_seq_one_letter_code
_entity_poly.pdbx_strand_id
1 'polypeptide(L)'
;MEISIMTFCSDEDFRQIETLIGVLSTSCKANREIIDEVIAKEDSHLFVARNEEGKIVGMTTVCCFTIPTGRHATIEDVVVLPECQGTGLGRRLVEEALDYLRSTGQAYKVGLTSKPARVAANALYRKMGFKQKETNVYTFNV
;
A
#
# COMPACT_ATOMS: atom_id res chain seq x y z
N MET A 1 -1.61 4.38 -17.42
CA MET A 1 -1.25 4.24 -16.00
C MET A 1 -0.77 2.82 -15.74
N GLU A 2 0.47 2.63 -15.38
CA GLU A 2 1.07 1.32 -15.15
C GLU A 2 1.32 1.09 -13.66
N ILE A 3 0.92 -0.06 -13.15
CA ILE A 3 1.17 -0.47 -11.76
C ILE A 3 2.13 -1.65 -11.77
N SER A 4 3.21 -1.51 -11.01
CA SER A 4 4.24 -2.55 -10.91
C SER A 4 4.85 -2.60 -9.51
N ILE A 5 5.51 -3.73 -9.19
CA ILE A 5 6.29 -3.85 -7.96
C ILE A 5 7.64 -3.19 -8.20
N MET A 6 8.02 -2.29 -7.31
CA MET A 6 9.30 -1.60 -7.38
C MET A 6 10.46 -2.52 -7.03
N THR A 7 11.45 -2.60 -7.90
CA THR A 7 12.67 -3.39 -7.69
C THR A 7 13.90 -2.53 -7.48
N PHE A 8 13.81 -1.24 -7.80
CA PHE A 8 14.88 -0.27 -7.63
C PHE A 8 14.26 1.11 -7.42
N CYS A 9 14.82 1.91 -6.55
CA CYS A 9 14.37 3.27 -6.27
C CYS A 9 15.46 4.26 -6.66
N SER A 10 15.23 5.01 -7.74
CA SER A 10 16.13 6.09 -8.14
C SER A 10 15.97 7.30 -7.20
N ASP A 11 16.86 8.27 -7.31
CA ASP A 11 16.73 9.53 -6.54
C ASP A 11 15.44 10.26 -6.89
N GLU A 12 15.05 10.23 -8.15
CA GLU A 12 13.79 10.83 -8.61
C GLU A 12 12.59 10.07 -8.05
N ASP A 13 12.61 8.74 -8.06
CA ASP A 13 11.57 7.91 -7.46
C ASP A 13 11.44 8.23 -5.97
N PHE A 14 12.55 8.38 -5.26
CA PHE A 14 12.53 8.72 -3.85
C PHE A 14 11.81 10.05 -3.59
N ARG A 15 12.10 11.07 -4.38
CA ARG A 15 11.44 12.38 -4.24
C ARG A 15 9.93 12.28 -4.45
N GLN A 16 9.50 11.44 -5.40
CA GLN A 16 8.08 11.23 -5.68
C GLN A 16 7.41 10.43 -4.55
N ILE A 17 8.07 9.43 -4.00
CA ILE A 17 7.59 8.68 -2.83
C ILE A 17 7.52 9.59 -1.61
N GLU A 18 8.51 10.45 -1.40
CA GLU A 18 8.51 11.43 -0.32
C GLU A 18 7.26 12.33 -0.39
N THR A 19 6.91 12.78 -1.59
CA THR A 19 5.68 13.55 -1.82
C THR A 19 4.43 12.76 -1.42
N LEU A 20 4.34 11.49 -1.81
CA LEU A 20 3.22 10.62 -1.45
C LEU A 20 3.14 10.38 0.06
N ILE A 21 4.25 10.18 0.72
CA ILE A 21 4.29 10.03 2.19
C ILE A 21 3.76 11.32 2.85
N GLY A 22 4.10 12.48 2.30
CA GLY A 22 3.57 13.75 2.78
C GLY A 22 2.06 13.90 2.61
N VAL A 23 1.48 13.32 1.56
CA VAL A 23 0.02 13.26 1.38
C VAL A 23 -0.61 12.34 2.40
N LEU A 24 0.04 11.23 2.71
CA LEU A 24 -0.47 10.22 3.64
C LEU A 24 -0.43 10.71 5.10
N SER A 25 0.66 11.39 5.48
CA SER A 25 0.87 11.83 6.87
C SER A 25 1.79 13.06 6.91
N THR A 26 1.40 14.05 7.70
CA THR A 26 2.22 15.25 7.92
C THR A 26 3.32 15.02 8.95
N SER A 27 3.23 13.97 9.75
CA SER A 27 4.18 13.66 10.83
C SER A 27 5.23 12.63 10.45
N CYS A 28 5.04 11.90 9.37
CA CYS A 28 5.99 10.89 8.90
C CYS A 28 6.93 11.48 7.85
N LYS A 29 8.23 11.24 8.01
CA LYS A 29 9.24 11.62 7.01
C LYS A 29 9.68 10.40 6.22
N ALA A 30 9.85 10.58 4.92
CA ALA A 30 10.44 9.55 4.07
C ALA A 30 11.88 9.28 4.50
N ASN A 31 12.25 8.00 4.50
CA ASN A 31 13.60 7.55 4.85
C ASN A 31 14.08 6.61 3.74
N ARG A 32 15.14 7.03 3.03
CA ARG A 32 15.68 6.26 1.90
C ARG A 32 16.08 4.84 2.29
N GLU A 33 16.75 4.71 3.43
CA GLU A 33 17.20 3.41 3.92
C GLU A 33 16.03 2.47 4.17
N ILE A 34 14.93 2.95 4.75
CA ILE A 34 13.72 2.15 4.99
C ILE A 34 13.06 1.75 3.67
N ILE A 35 12.97 2.65 2.71
CA ILE A 35 12.39 2.34 1.40
C ILE A 35 13.22 1.26 0.69
N ASP A 36 14.54 1.38 0.71
CA ASP A 36 15.43 0.38 0.12
C ASP A 36 15.30 -0.97 0.83
N GLU A 37 15.10 -0.96 2.15
CA GLU A 37 14.83 -2.18 2.93
C GLU A 37 13.53 -2.85 2.50
N VAL A 38 12.46 -2.09 2.30
CA VAL A 38 11.18 -2.62 1.81
C VAL A 38 11.36 -3.31 0.45
N ILE A 39 12.08 -2.65 -0.45
CA ILE A 39 12.34 -3.18 -1.81
C ILE A 39 13.16 -4.46 -1.78
N ALA A 40 14.11 -4.56 -0.85
CA ALA A 40 15.02 -5.71 -0.75
C ALA A 40 14.37 -6.93 -0.07
N LYS A 41 13.32 -6.75 0.71
CA LYS A 41 12.67 -7.85 1.44
C LYS A 41 11.81 -8.70 0.52
N GLU A 42 11.93 -10.03 0.66
CA GLU A 42 11.12 -10.99 -0.10
C GLU A 42 9.64 -11.00 0.29
N ASP A 43 9.34 -10.61 1.53
CA ASP A 43 7.98 -10.64 2.08
C ASP A 43 7.29 -9.27 2.08
N SER A 44 7.94 -8.24 1.56
CA SER A 44 7.36 -6.91 1.39
C SER A 44 7.41 -6.50 -0.08
N HIS A 45 6.32 -5.91 -0.56
CA HIS A 45 6.19 -5.54 -1.97
C HIS A 45 5.63 -4.14 -2.07
N LEU A 46 6.43 -3.23 -2.61
CA LEU A 46 6.02 -1.85 -2.85
C LEU A 46 5.45 -1.72 -4.27
N PHE A 47 4.13 -1.59 -4.36
CA PHE A 47 3.44 -1.33 -5.62
C PHE A 47 3.43 0.15 -5.91
N VAL A 48 3.82 0.53 -7.10
CA VAL A 48 3.79 1.94 -7.55
C VAL A 48 2.99 2.06 -8.83
N ALA A 49 2.23 3.14 -8.93
CA ALA A 49 1.52 3.52 -10.14
C ALA A 49 2.27 4.65 -10.81
N ARG A 50 2.65 4.47 -12.08
CA ARG A 50 3.32 5.49 -12.86
C ARG A 50 2.39 6.01 -13.96
N ASN A 51 2.41 7.32 -14.16
CA ASN A 51 1.68 7.94 -15.26
C ASN A 51 2.46 7.77 -16.58
N GLU A 52 1.94 8.33 -17.68
CA GLU A 52 2.56 8.24 -19.01
C GLU A 52 3.97 8.83 -19.07
N GLU A 53 4.28 9.77 -18.18
CA GLU A 53 5.61 10.39 -18.08
C GLU A 53 6.57 9.60 -17.20
N GLY A 54 6.12 8.44 -16.65
CA GLY A 54 6.91 7.62 -15.75
C GLY A 54 6.94 8.09 -14.30
N LYS A 55 6.20 9.15 -13.96
CA LYS A 55 6.14 9.70 -12.61
C LYS A 55 5.28 8.81 -11.71
N ILE A 56 5.76 8.53 -10.51
CA ILE A 56 4.99 7.81 -9.49
C ILE A 56 3.92 8.73 -8.94
N VAL A 57 2.67 8.32 -9.10
CA VAL A 57 1.49 9.11 -8.69
C VAL A 57 0.63 8.39 -7.66
N GLY A 58 0.98 7.17 -7.31
CA GLY A 58 0.32 6.40 -6.27
C GLY A 58 1.17 5.22 -5.84
N MET A 59 0.89 4.70 -4.64
CA MET A 59 1.60 3.54 -4.12
C MET A 59 0.76 2.81 -3.07
N THR A 60 1.13 1.56 -2.82
CA THR A 60 0.74 0.80 -1.63
C THR A 60 1.78 -0.25 -1.34
N THR A 61 1.89 -0.68 -0.10
CA THR A 61 2.81 -1.74 0.31
C THR A 61 2.01 -2.96 0.77
N VAL A 62 2.44 -4.14 0.34
CA VAL A 62 1.92 -5.42 0.83
C VAL A 62 3.00 -6.06 1.69
N CYS A 63 2.64 -6.39 2.92
CA CYS A 63 3.54 -7.08 3.86
C CYS A 63 2.98 -8.47 4.12
N CYS A 64 3.76 -9.51 3.81
CA CYS A 64 3.37 -10.90 4.01
C CYS A 64 4.08 -11.46 5.23
N PHE A 65 3.37 -12.24 6.03
CA PHE A 65 3.94 -12.89 7.20
C PHE A 65 3.25 -14.23 7.45
N THR A 66 3.98 -15.14 8.06
CA THR A 66 3.47 -16.46 8.41
C THR A 66 3.47 -16.61 9.92
N ILE A 67 2.34 -16.96 10.48
CA ILE A 67 2.15 -17.24 11.90
C ILE A 67 1.51 -18.63 12.05
N PRO A 68 1.46 -19.21 13.26
CA PRO A 68 0.92 -20.57 13.42
C PRO A 68 -0.49 -20.76 12.85
N THR A 69 -1.28 -19.71 12.72
CA THR A 69 -2.65 -19.80 12.17
C THR A 69 -2.69 -19.67 10.65
N GLY A 70 -1.57 -19.39 9.99
CA GLY A 70 -1.52 -19.39 8.53
C GLY A 70 -0.67 -18.29 7.92
N ARG A 71 -0.81 -18.16 6.60
CA ARG A 71 -0.15 -17.12 5.80
C ARG A 71 -1.07 -15.92 5.67
N HIS A 72 -0.57 -14.79 6.13
CA HIS A 72 -1.32 -13.53 6.18
C HIS A 72 -0.59 -12.43 5.43
N ALA A 73 -1.32 -11.42 5.02
CA ALA A 73 -0.75 -10.18 4.51
C ALA A 73 -1.53 -8.98 5.03
N THR A 74 -0.86 -7.85 5.07
CA THR A 74 -1.50 -6.55 5.29
C THR A 74 -1.21 -5.64 4.10
N ILE A 75 -2.18 -4.80 3.78
CA ILE A 75 -2.04 -3.73 2.79
C ILE A 75 -1.86 -2.44 3.57
N GLU A 76 -0.75 -1.76 3.31
CA GLU A 76 -0.33 -0.59 4.06
C GLU A 76 -0.17 0.62 3.14
N ASP A 77 -0.43 1.80 3.69
CA ASP A 77 -0.09 3.07 3.06
C ASP A 77 -0.64 3.22 1.63
N VAL A 78 -1.94 2.95 1.45
CA VAL A 78 -2.60 3.20 0.17
C VAL A 78 -2.73 4.71 -0.01
N VAL A 79 -2.03 5.26 -0.98
CA VAL A 79 -2.03 6.72 -1.23
C VAL A 79 -1.90 7.01 -2.71
N VAL A 80 -2.62 8.04 -3.17
CA VAL A 80 -2.49 8.60 -4.51
C VAL A 80 -2.37 10.11 -4.39
N LEU A 81 -1.72 10.73 -5.36
CA LEU A 81 -1.62 12.20 -5.39
C LEU A 81 -3.03 12.82 -5.42
N PRO A 82 -3.20 14.01 -4.81
CA PRO A 82 -4.52 14.66 -4.78
C PRO A 82 -5.18 14.80 -6.16
N GLU A 83 -4.42 15.12 -7.18
CA GLU A 83 -4.93 15.26 -8.56
C GLU A 83 -5.37 13.92 -9.18
N CYS A 84 -4.96 12.80 -8.59
CA CYS A 84 -5.35 11.46 -9.06
C CYS A 84 -6.46 10.83 -8.21
N GLN A 85 -6.90 11.49 -7.16
CA GLN A 85 -7.99 11.00 -6.32
C GLN A 85 -9.33 11.05 -7.09
N GLY A 86 -10.19 10.08 -6.82
CA GLY A 86 -11.47 9.99 -7.52
C GLY A 86 -11.40 9.41 -8.93
N THR A 87 -10.22 8.96 -9.37
CA THR A 87 -10.03 8.37 -10.71
C THR A 87 -10.08 6.83 -10.71
N GLY A 88 -10.22 6.20 -9.55
CA GLY A 88 -10.17 4.75 -9.39
C GLY A 88 -8.75 4.19 -9.24
N LEU A 89 -7.73 5.04 -9.15
CA LEU A 89 -6.35 4.58 -9.04
C LEU A 89 -6.06 3.85 -7.72
N GLY A 90 -6.61 4.35 -6.61
CA GLY A 90 -6.47 3.68 -5.32
C GLY A 90 -7.07 2.27 -5.34
N ARG A 91 -8.23 2.11 -5.98
CA ARG A 91 -8.85 0.82 -6.19
C ARG A 91 -7.95 -0.12 -6.99
N ARG A 92 -7.40 0.38 -8.09
CA ARG A 92 -6.51 -0.43 -8.94
C ARG A 92 -5.27 -0.89 -8.20
N LEU A 93 -4.69 -0.04 -7.36
CA LEU A 93 -3.53 -0.42 -6.54
C LEU A 93 -3.88 -1.58 -5.60
N VAL A 94 -5.03 -1.51 -4.94
CA VAL A 94 -5.47 -2.59 -4.05
C VAL A 94 -5.80 -3.86 -4.84
N GLU A 95 -6.45 -3.73 -6.00
CA GLU A 95 -6.74 -4.88 -6.89
C GLU A 95 -5.45 -5.58 -7.33
N GLU A 96 -4.44 -4.84 -7.75
CA GLU A 96 -3.14 -5.41 -8.15
C GLU A 96 -2.48 -6.15 -6.98
N ALA A 97 -2.55 -5.59 -5.77
CA ALA A 97 -2.03 -6.24 -4.57
C ALA A 97 -2.76 -7.56 -4.30
N LEU A 98 -4.08 -7.58 -4.39
CA LEU A 98 -4.88 -8.80 -4.19
C LEU A 98 -4.60 -9.85 -5.26
N ASP A 99 -4.50 -9.44 -6.51
CA ASP A 99 -4.20 -10.34 -7.63
C ASP A 99 -2.80 -10.96 -7.48
N TYR A 100 -1.84 -10.18 -7.05
CA TYR A 100 -0.50 -10.68 -6.74
C TYR A 100 -0.54 -11.77 -5.67
N LEU A 101 -1.28 -11.54 -4.59
CA LEU A 101 -1.40 -12.52 -3.50
C LEU A 101 -2.12 -13.79 -3.95
N ARG A 102 -3.15 -13.66 -4.77
CA ARG A 102 -3.86 -14.83 -5.35
C ARG A 102 -2.95 -15.64 -6.26
N SER A 103 -2.16 -14.98 -7.10
CA SER A 103 -1.30 -15.66 -8.07
C SER A 103 -0.09 -16.33 -7.44
N THR A 104 0.46 -15.76 -6.38
CA THR A 104 1.67 -16.27 -5.71
C THR A 104 1.39 -17.22 -4.55
N GLY A 105 0.20 -17.14 -3.95
CA GLY A 105 -0.12 -17.92 -2.75
C GLY A 105 0.66 -17.49 -1.51
N GLN A 106 1.27 -16.29 -1.50
CA GLN A 106 2.04 -15.81 -0.35
C GLN A 106 1.17 -15.54 0.87
N ALA A 107 -0.12 -15.28 0.68
CA ALA A 107 -1.07 -15.11 1.76
C ALA A 107 -2.47 -15.53 1.33
N TYR A 108 -3.25 -16.01 2.30
CA TYR A 108 -4.64 -16.43 2.07
C TYR A 108 -5.63 -15.49 2.76
N LYS A 109 -5.14 -14.67 3.67
CA LYS A 109 -5.94 -13.70 4.40
C LYS A 109 -5.24 -12.35 4.39
N VAL A 110 -5.96 -11.33 3.98
CA VAL A 110 -5.41 -9.98 3.79
C VAL A 110 -6.21 -9.01 4.65
N GLY A 111 -5.50 -8.22 5.44
CA GLY A 111 -6.12 -7.19 6.26
C GLY A 111 -5.58 -5.81 5.91
N LEU A 112 -6.34 -4.80 6.29
CA LEU A 112 -5.91 -3.41 6.29
C LEU A 112 -6.63 -2.66 7.40
N THR A 113 -6.07 -1.52 7.80
CA THR A 113 -6.73 -0.63 8.74
C THR A 113 -7.06 0.70 8.06
N SER A 114 -8.17 1.29 8.46
CA SER A 114 -8.61 2.57 7.91
C SER A 114 -9.39 3.32 9.00
N LYS A 115 -9.07 4.59 9.18
CA LYS A 115 -9.76 5.42 10.17
C LYS A 115 -11.22 5.60 9.79
N PRO A 116 -12.16 5.61 10.77
CA PRO A 116 -13.57 5.82 10.48
C PRO A 116 -13.88 7.09 9.69
N ALA A 117 -13.08 8.15 9.87
CA ALA A 117 -13.26 9.42 9.17
C ALA A 117 -13.00 9.32 7.66
N ARG A 118 -12.27 8.29 7.20
CA ARG A 118 -11.99 8.06 5.77
C ARG A 118 -13.18 7.39 5.09
N VAL A 119 -14.27 8.11 4.98
CA VAL A 119 -15.56 7.58 4.52
C VAL A 119 -15.48 6.98 3.12
N ALA A 120 -14.84 7.68 2.18
CA ALA A 120 -14.72 7.22 0.80
C ALA A 120 -13.86 5.95 0.69
N ALA A 121 -12.72 5.90 1.40
CA ALA A 121 -11.86 4.73 1.41
C ALA A 121 -12.56 3.52 2.03
N ASN A 122 -13.24 3.72 3.15
CA ASN A 122 -13.99 2.65 3.81
C ASN A 122 -15.12 2.09 2.92
N ALA A 123 -15.83 2.97 2.23
CA ALA A 123 -16.86 2.56 1.27
C ALA A 123 -16.26 1.74 0.12
N LEU A 124 -15.09 2.15 -0.38
CA LEU A 124 -14.37 1.43 -1.43
C LEU A 124 -14.00 0.01 -0.96
N TYR A 125 -13.42 -0.11 0.23
CA TYR A 125 -12.99 -1.43 0.73
C TYR A 125 -14.17 -2.38 0.92
N ARG A 126 -15.29 -1.90 1.46
CA ARG A 126 -16.51 -2.71 1.55
C ARG A 126 -17.01 -3.14 0.18
N LYS A 127 -17.00 -2.23 -0.79
CA LYS A 127 -17.42 -2.51 -2.17
C LYS A 127 -16.52 -3.54 -2.85
N MET A 128 -15.24 -3.56 -2.51
CA MET A 128 -14.29 -4.56 -3.01
C MET A 128 -14.43 -5.94 -2.35
N GLY A 129 -15.23 -6.05 -1.30
CA GLY A 129 -15.45 -7.30 -0.59
C GLY A 129 -14.71 -7.45 0.73
N PHE A 130 -13.99 -6.42 1.17
CA PHE A 130 -13.43 -6.40 2.52
C PHE A 130 -14.56 -6.29 3.54
N LYS A 131 -14.46 -7.09 4.61
CA LYS A 131 -15.44 -7.08 5.70
C LYS A 131 -14.84 -6.39 6.90
N GLN A 132 -15.56 -5.40 7.42
CA GLN A 132 -15.17 -4.74 8.65
C GLN A 132 -15.26 -5.73 9.81
N LYS A 133 -14.19 -5.81 10.59
CA LYS A 133 -14.15 -6.64 11.79
C LYS A 133 -14.36 -5.78 13.04
N GLU A 134 -15.11 -6.30 13.98
CA GLU A 134 -15.24 -5.70 15.30
C GLU A 134 -14.03 -6.11 16.14
N THR A 135 -13.04 -5.22 16.20
CA THR A 135 -11.78 -5.45 16.91
C THR A 135 -11.16 -4.13 17.30
N ASN A 136 -10.27 -4.16 18.27
CA ASN A 136 -9.49 -3.00 18.66
C ASN A 136 -8.08 -3.11 18.11
N VAL A 137 -7.52 -1.96 17.70
CA VAL A 137 -6.13 -1.86 17.24
C VAL A 137 -5.34 -1.14 18.31
N TYR A 138 -4.25 -1.75 18.77
CA TYR A 138 -3.35 -1.18 19.76
C TYR A 138 -1.97 -1.00 19.15
N THR A 139 -1.30 0.09 19.51
CA THR A 139 0.08 0.36 19.11
C THR A 139 0.93 0.64 20.35
N PHE A 140 2.21 0.34 20.26
CA PHE A 140 3.17 0.61 21.33
C PHE A 140 4.51 0.96 20.69
N ASN A 141 5.12 2.07 21.13
CA ASN A 141 6.44 2.47 20.65
C ASN A 141 7.51 1.77 21.47
N VAL A 142 8.35 1.01 20.80
CA VAL A 142 9.42 0.24 21.45
C VAL A 142 10.65 1.13 21.68
#